data_c33945da9aff905d21d2627c37fc8805
#
_entry.id   c33945da9aff905d21d2627c37fc8805
#
_cell.length_a   1.000
_cell.length_b   1.000
_cell.length_c   1.000
_cell.angle_alpha   90.00
_cell.angle_beta   90.00
_cell.angle_gamma   90.00
#
_symmetry.space_group_name_H-M   'P 1'
#
loop_
_entity.id
_entity.type
_entity.pdbx_description
1 polymer ?
#
loop_
_entity_poly.entity_id
_entity_poly.type
_entity_poly.pdbx_seq_one_letter_code
_entity_poly.pdbx_strand_id
1 'polypeptide(L)'
;MKYRRRFFLFLLLVSIPVQGAAQAKEALKLVATIPLPGLKDGDFDHFATDIDGHRLFLTDEENDKVDVLDTATNTRIHTMEDAKAPHAILYRKDLKKLFVVEGDASPVRVYDSDTYKPLGETKVSIDADSIAYDSTTHYLYVVNGGREAHTPYSLISVIDTNTSKKLRDIKIDSNHVEAIVLETSGPRLFCNITGQNDVGVLDRNKGSRLATWPLPAGDKSNVAMAFDEANHRLFVSTRNPGKLIVLNSDSGKVISELPCVGMVDDAAYDAKYKRIYLAGDGYLDVVQQLDADHYSLLGRVEGSFRAKTGILVPELDRYYLAVPHHEGKDAEVRVYDIQP
;
A
#
# COMPACT_ATOMS: atom_id res chain seq x y z
N MET A 1 37.64 -24.63 -73.97
CA MET A 1 38.32 -23.99 -72.84
C MET A 1 37.24 -23.41 -71.92
N LYS A 2 36.96 -24.03 -70.78
CA LYS A 2 35.92 -23.59 -69.85
C LYS A 2 36.63 -22.98 -68.65
N TYR A 3 36.46 -21.63 -68.46
CA TYR A 3 36.90 -20.93 -67.25
C TYR A 3 35.93 -21.10 -66.13
N ARG A 4 36.31 -21.75 -65.02
CA ARG A 4 35.61 -21.78 -63.74
C ARG A 4 36.01 -20.57 -62.89
N ARG A 5 35.13 -19.62 -62.69
CA ARG A 5 35.28 -18.56 -61.68
C ARG A 5 35.01 -19.14 -60.29
N ARG A 6 35.97 -19.09 -59.39
CA ARG A 6 35.81 -19.38 -57.96
C ARG A 6 35.39 -18.07 -57.28
N PHE A 7 34.20 -18.06 -56.71
CA PHE A 7 33.78 -17.00 -55.78
C PHE A 7 34.33 -17.34 -54.37
N PHE A 8 35.16 -16.46 -53.82
CA PHE A 8 35.55 -16.48 -52.42
C PHE A 8 34.51 -15.66 -51.65
N LEU A 9 33.75 -16.31 -50.76
CA LEU A 9 32.82 -15.70 -49.85
C LEU A 9 33.62 -15.29 -48.59
N PHE A 10 33.87 -14.01 -48.42
CA PHE A 10 34.41 -13.46 -47.16
C PHE A 10 33.30 -13.38 -46.14
N LEU A 11 33.31 -14.23 -45.11
CA LEU A 11 32.46 -14.10 -43.93
C LEU A 11 33.07 -13.01 -43.03
N LEU A 12 32.43 -11.84 -42.98
CA LEU A 12 32.72 -10.83 -41.96
C LEU A 12 32.10 -11.30 -40.66
N LEU A 13 32.90 -11.76 -39.72
CA LEU A 13 32.53 -11.97 -38.31
C LEU A 13 32.37 -10.59 -37.67
N VAL A 14 31.12 -10.11 -37.56
CA VAL A 14 30.77 -8.96 -36.73
C VAL A 14 30.74 -9.43 -35.27
N SER A 15 31.80 -9.14 -34.53
CA SER A 15 31.77 -9.29 -33.06
C SER A 15 30.86 -8.22 -32.47
N ILE A 16 29.67 -8.63 -32.07
CA ILE A 16 28.78 -7.80 -31.26
C ILE A 16 29.38 -7.74 -29.84
N PRO A 17 29.75 -6.57 -29.32
CA PRO A 17 30.19 -6.50 -27.93
C PRO A 17 28.99 -6.90 -27.06
N VAL A 18 29.14 -7.98 -26.31
CA VAL A 18 28.23 -8.28 -25.19
C VAL A 18 28.47 -7.15 -24.20
N GLN A 19 27.59 -6.14 -24.23
CA GLN A 19 27.49 -5.16 -23.15
C GLN A 19 27.19 -5.97 -21.90
N GLY A 20 28.13 -6.02 -20.97
CA GLY A 20 27.95 -6.64 -19.68
C GLY A 20 26.71 -6.02 -19.05
N ALA A 21 25.74 -6.87 -18.73
CA ALA A 21 24.60 -6.46 -17.95
C ALA A 21 25.16 -5.82 -16.67
N ALA A 22 25.00 -4.52 -16.53
CA ALA A 22 25.27 -3.84 -15.28
C ALA A 22 24.42 -4.58 -14.25
N GLN A 23 25.07 -5.15 -13.24
CA GLN A 23 24.40 -5.87 -12.18
C GLN A 23 23.38 -4.91 -11.57
N ALA A 24 22.10 -5.22 -11.69
CA ALA A 24 21.03 -4.38 -11.17
C ALA A 24 21.33 -4.13 -9.69
N LYS A 25 21.45 -2.87 -9.28
CA LYS A 25 21.73 -2.50 -7.90
C LYS A 25 20.58 -3.05 -7.06
N GLU A 26 20.90 -3.83 -6.05
CA GLU A 26 19.90 -4.41 -5.16
C GLU A 26 19.24 -3.26 -4.39
N ALA A 27 17.96 -2.96 -4.67
CA ALA A 27 17.25 -1.84 -4.06
C ALA A 27 16.90 -2.10 -2.59
N LEU A 28 16.70 -3.37 -2.25
CA LEU A 28 16.35 -3.86 -0.93
C LEU A 28 17.21 -5.08 -0.60
N LYS A 29 17.68 -5.14 0.64
CA LYS A 29 18.46 -6.26 1.16
C LYS A 29 17.72 -6.91 2.33
N LEU A 30 17.35 -8.18 2.21
CA LEU A 30 16.77 -8.94 3.31
C LEU A 30 17.78 -9.06 4.45
N VAL A 31 17.41 -8.58 5.64
CA VAL A 31 18.29 -8.55 6.82
C VAL A 31 17.75 -9.37 7.99
N ALA A 32 16.45 -9.59 8.05
CA ALA A 32 15.82 -10.42 9.07
C ALA A 32 14.48 -10.98 8.57
N THR A 33 14.03 -12.02 9.27
CA THR A 33 12.70 -12.59 9.14
C THR A 33 12.12 -12.76 10.53
N ILE A 34 10.89 -12.26 10.73
CA ILE A 34 10.14 -12.40 11.98
C ILE A 34 9.13 -13.54 11.78
N PRO A 35 9.32 -14.71 12.38
CA PRO A 35 8.39 -15.82 12.21
C PRO A 35 7.08 -15.55 12.95
N LEU A 36 5.96 -15.92 12.32
CA LEU A 36 4.61 -15.82 12.87
C LEU A 36 3.95 -17.21 12.90
N PRO A 37 4.45 -18.14 13.74
CA PRO A 37 3.94 -19.50 13.76
C PRO A 37 2.51 -19.56 14.32
N GLY A 38 1.77 -20.58 13.87
CA GLY A 38 0.43 -20.89 14.38
C GLY A 38 -0.71 -20.12 13.72
N LEU A 39 -0.43 -19.34 12.67
CA LEU A 39 -1.45 -18.73 11.84
C LEU A 39 -1.96 -19.73 10.79
N LYS A 40 -3.22 -19.55 10.35
CA LYS A 40 -3.82 -20.29 9.25
C LYS A 40 -3.58 -19.58 7.93
N ASP A 41 -3.91 -20.25 6.82
CA ASP A 41 -4.02 -19.59 5.53
C ASP A 41 -4.96 -18.40 5.64
N GLY A 42 -4.52 -17.26 5.13
CA GLY A 42 -5.27 -16.02 5.20
C GLY A 42 -4.39 -14.82 4.90
N ASP A 43 -5.00 -13.69 4.62
CA ASP A 43 -4.29 -12.47 4.30
C ASP A 43 -3.94 -11.64 5.53
N PHE A 44 -2.83 -10.95 5.43
CA PHE A 44 -2.57 -9.73 6.19
C PHE A 44 -3.09 -8.53 5.41
N ASP A 45 -3.38 -7.42 6.10
CA ASP A 45 -3.86 -6.24 5.40
C ASP A 45 -2.96 -5.01 5.60
N HIS A 46 -2.89 -4.38 6.77
CA HIS A 46 -2.08 -3.17 6.93
C HIS A 46 -1.19 -3.17 8.18
N PHE A 47 -0.25 -2.23 8.17
CA PHE A 47 0.66 -2.00 9.29
C PHE A 47 0.46 -0.61 9.90
N ALA A 48 0.86 -0.49 11.19
CA ALA A 48 1.16 0.80 11.82
C ALA A 48 2.46 0.71 12.62
N THR A 49 3.11 1.85 12.85
CA THR A 49 4.40 1.93 13.53
C THR A 49 4.35 2.75 14.81
N ASP A 50 5.07 2.29 15.82
CA ASP A 50 5.50 3.07 16.99
C ASP A 50 7.03 3.09 17.02
N ILE A 51 7.61 4.10 16.40
CA ILE A 51 9.06 4.20 16.23
C ILE A 51 9.79 4.25 17.57
N ASP A 52 9.30 5.07 18.50
CA ASP A 52 9.97 5.24 19.80
C ASP A 52 9.83 4.02 20.71
N GLY A 53 8.70 3.31 20.62
CA GLY A 53 8.47 2.06 21.34
C GLY A 53 9.02 0.84 20.63
N HIS A 54 9.68 1.00 19.47
CA HIS A 54 10.20 -0.08 18.63
C HIS A 54 9.12 -1.12 18.27
N ARG A 55 7.87 -0.69 18.05
CA ARG A 55 6.77 -1.61 17.74
C ARG A 55 6.25 -1.42 16.32
N LEU A 56 5.89 -2.56 15.73
CA LEU A 56 5.16 -2.63 14.48
C LEU A 56 3.87 -3.41 14.77
N PHE A 57 2.74 -2.87 14.35
CA PHE A 57 1.42 -3.51 14.47
C PHE A 57 1.02 -4.00 13.09
N LEU A 58 0.60 -5.25 12.99
CA LEU A 58 0.17 -5.89 11.74
C LEU A 58 -1.23 -6.45 11.91
N THR A 59 -2.15 -6.05 11.05
CA THR A 59 -3.48 -6.64 11.00
C THR A 59 -3.45 -7.97 10.26
N ASP A 60 -3.92 -9.02 10.93
CA ASP A 60 -4.05 -10.36 10.41
C ASP A 60 -5.54 -10.63 10.19
N GLU A 61 -6.01 -10.22 9.00
CA GLU A 61 -7.41 -10.10 8.64
C GLU A 61 -8.18 -11.40 8.88
N GLU A 62 -7.77 -12.47 8.21
CA GLU A 62 -8.52 -13.73 8.22
C GLU A 62 -8.26 -14.59 9.47
N ASN A 63 -7.31 -14.21 10.32
CA ASN A 63 -7.08 -14.85 11.60
C ASN A 63 -7.70 -14.08 12.79
N ASP A 64 -8.42 -12.97 12.54
CA ASP A 64 -9.06 -12.16 13.58
C ASP A 64 -8.07 -11.60 14.62
N LYS A 65 -6.89 -11.13 14.20
CA LYS A 65 -5.80 -10.75 15.11
C LYS A 65 -5.11 -9.45 14.71
N VAL A 66 -4.42 -8.85 15.68
CA VAL A 66 -3.36 -7.88 15.42
C VAL A 66 -2.09 -8.38 16.08
N ASP A 67 -1.06 -8.64 15.29
CA ASP A 67 0.26 -9.00 15.78
C ASP A 67 1.09 -7.78 16.13
N VAL A 68 1.78 -7.82 17.26
CA VAL A 68 2.70 -6.77 17.71
C VAL A 68 4.12 -7.30 17.64
N LEU A 69 4.93 -6.62 16.83
CA LEU A 69 6.31 -7.02 16.54
C LEU A 69 7.26 -5.99 17.13
N ASP A 70 8.39 -6.46 17.67
CA ASP A 70 9.49 -5.61 18.11
C ASP A 70 10.50 -5.43 16.97
N THR A 71 10.70 -4.20 16.53
CA THR A 71 11.59 -3.85 15.40
C THR A 71 13.08 -3.85 15.75
N ALA A 72 13.43 -3.85 17.05
CA ALA A 72 14.82 -3.92 17.51
C ALA A 72 15.29 -5.37 17.63
N THR A 73 14.44 -6.27 18.12
CA THR A 73 14.75 -7.69 18.29
C THR A 73 14.28 -8.56 17.13
N ASN A 74 13.42 -8.02 16.23
CA ASN A 74 12.76 -8.75 15.16
C ASN A 74 12.00 -9.99 15.66
N THR A 75 11.14 -9.80 16.65
CA THR A 75 10.32 -10.86 17.23
C THR A 75 8.87 -10.40 17.40
N ARG A 76 7.92 -11.36 17.34
CA ARG A 76 6.55 -11.13 17.79
C ARG A 76 6.51 -11.08 19.31
N ILE A 77 6.07 -9.98 19.89
CA ILE A 77 6.03 -9.76 21.34
C ILE A 77 4.64 -9.88 21.94
N HIS A 78 3.60 -9.73 21.13
CA HIS A 78 2.21 -9.86 21.55
C HIS A 78 1.30 -10.17 20.38
N THR A 79 0.12 -10.75 20.65
CA THR A 79 -0.99 -10.90 19.71
C THR A 79 -2.26 -10.45 20.39
N MET A 80 -2.99 -9.53 19.77
CA MET A 80 -4.33 -9.12 20.16
C MET A 80 -5.31 -10.08 19.49
N GLU A 81 -6.02 -10.93 20.26
CA GLU A 81 -6.81 -12.05 19.73
C GLU A 81 -8.19 -11.51 19.37
N ASP A 82 -8.93 -10.84 19.56
CA ASP A 82 -10.36 -10.56 19.31
C ASP A 82 -10.62 -9.40 18.32
N ALA A 83 -9.71 -9.11 17.43
CA ALA A 83 -9.93 -8.13 16.37
C ALA A 83 -10.66 -8.79 15.19
N LYS A 84 -11.88 -8.39 14.86
CA LYS A 84 -12.72 -9.06 13.86
C LYS A 84 -12.45 -8.58 12.44
N ALA A 85 -11.83 -9.44 11.60
CA ALA A 85 -11.36 -9.13 10.28
C ALA A 85 -10.70 -7.73 10.26
N PRO A 86 -9.56 -7.54 10.99
CA PRO A 86 -8.95 -6.22 11.10
C PRO A 86 -8.26 -5.88 9.77
N HIS A 87 -8.71 -4.81 9.12
CA HIS A 87 -8.13 -4.31 7.89
C HIS A 87 -7.04 -3.27 8.19
N ALA A 88 -7.39 -2.10 8.66
CA ALA A 88 -6.43 -1.04 8.87
C ALA A 88 -6.23 -0.70 10.35
N ILE A 89 -5.08 -0.08 10.65
CA ILE A 89 -4.72 0.27 12.01
C ILE A 89 -4.00 1.62 12.04
N LEU A 90 -4.35 2.46 13.02
CA LEU A 90 -3.67 3.72 13.32
C LEU A 90 -3.14 3.72 14.76
N TYR A 91 -1.87 4.03 14.93
CA TYR A 91 -1.30 4.31 16.24
C TYR A 91 -1.24 5.82 16.55
N ARG A 92 -1.83 6.23 17.66
CA ARG A 92 -1.78 7.59 18.19
C ARG A 92 -0.92 7.60 19.47
N LYS A 93 0.38 7.90 19.31
CA LYS A 93 1.38 7.93 20.38
C LYS A 93 0.99 8.87 21.52
N ASP A 94 0.57 10.09 21.21
CA ASP A 94 0.19 11.13 22.17
C ASP A 94 -1.02 10.76 23.03
N LEU A 95 -1.89 9.87 22.54
CA LEU A 95 -3.05 9.35 23.25
C LEU A 95 -2.84 7.96 23.82
N LYS A 96 -1.73 7.30 23.49
CA LYS A 96 -1.47 5.88 23.76
C LYS A 96 -2.63 4.99 23.30
N LYS A 97 -3.10 5.21 22.06
CA LYS A 97 -4.25 4.49 21.51
C LYS A 97 -3.92 3.85 20.17
N LEU A 98 -4.51 2.67 19.97
CA LEU A 98 -4.64 2.03 18.67
C LEU A 98 -6.09 2.14 18.21
N PHE A 99 -6.30 2.53 16.96
CA PHE A 99 -7.58 2.50 16.29
C PHE A 99 -7.50 1.37 15.26
N VAL A 100 -8.23 0.29 15.49
CA VAL A 100 -8.27 -0.88 14.63
C VAL A 100 -9.59 -0.86 13.86
N VAL A 101 -9.50 -0.89 12.55
CA VAL A 101 -10.68 -0.90 11.66
C VAL A 101 -11.05 -2.35 11.41
N GLU A 102 -12.26 -2.74 11.81
CA GLU A 102 -12.76 -4.10 11.66
C GLU A 102 -13.80 -4.17 10.53
N GLY A 103 -13.50 -4.93 9.48
CA GLY A 103 -14.33 -5.01 8.27
C GLY A 103 -15.68 -5.66 8.51
N ASP A 104 -15.70 -6.82 9.12
CA ASP A 104 -16.92 -7.63 9.30
C ASP A 104 -17.86 -7.10 10.40
N ALA A 105 -17.30 -6.51 11.43
CA ALA A 105 -18.03 -6.15 12.65
C ALA A 105 -18.56 -4.71 12.71
N SER A 106 -18.18 -3.86 11.76
CA SER A 106 -18.60 -2.45 11.65
C SER A 106 -17.99 -1.43 12.63
N PRO A 107 -17.16 -1.73 13.64
CA PRO A 107 -16.54 -0.68 14.41
C PRO A 107 -15.14 -0.33 13.95
N VAL A 108 -14.73 0.90 14.26
CA VAL A 108 -13.34 1.23 14.54
C VAL A 108 -13.16 1.03 16.04
N ARG A 109 -12.49 -0.04 16.41
CA ARG A 109 -12.27 -0.36 17.83
C ARG A 109 -11.04 0.36 18.35
N VAL A 110 -11.13 0.87 19.56
CA VAL A 110 -10.07 1.64 20.19
C VAL A 110 -9.47 0.84 21.33
N TYR A 111 -8.15 0.69 21.32
CA TYR A 111 -7.41 -0.02 22.36
C TYR A 111 -6.38 0.90 23.02
N ASP A 112 -6.07 0.64 24.27
CA ASP A 112 -4.88 1.15 24.93
C ASP A 112 -3.63 0.47 24.33
N SER A 113 -2.68 1.26 23.85
CA SER A 113 -1.53 0.73 23.11
C SER A 113 -0.45 0.09 24.00
N ASP A 114 -0.51 0.30 25.31
CA ASP A 114 0.47 -0.28 26.24
C ASP A 114 -0.05 -1.61 26.83
N THR A 115 -1.36 -1.69 27.04
CA THR A 115 -2.01 -2.87 27.66
C THR A 115 -2.80 -3.73 26.68
N TYR A 116 -3.04 -3.21 25.47
CA TYR A 116 -3.87 -3.81 24.40
C TYR A 116 -5.31 -4.10 24.82
N LYS A 117 -5.81 -3.43 25.87
CA LYS A 117 -7.17 -3.58 26.35
C LYS A 117 -8.12 -2.66 25.58
N PRO A 118 -9.34 -3.12 25.24
CA PRO A 118 -10.33 -2.29 24.58
C PRO A 118 -10.74 -1.12 25.46
N LEU A 119 -10.80 0.08 24.88
CA LEU A 119 -11.26 1.34 25.51
C LEU A 119 -12.63 1.75 25.04
N GLY A 120 -13.06 1.26 23.88
CA GLY A 120 -14.36 1.60 23.26
C GLY A 120 -14.35 1.38 21.77
N GLU A 121 -15.41 1.85 21.13
CA GLU A 121 -15.57 1.70 19.68
C GLU A 121 -16.29 2.89 19.06
N THR A 122 -16.07 3.10 17.76
CA THR A 122 -16.79 4.06 16.92
C THR A 122 -17.48 3.31 15.80
N LYS A 123 -18.82 3.36 15.74
CA LYS A 123 -19.58 2.65 14.69
C LYS A 123 -19.43 3.33 13.33
N VAL A 124 -19.09 2.53 12.33
CA VAL A 124 -19.09 2.87 10.90
C VAL A 124 -19.97 1.84 10.17
N SER A 125 -20.05 1.85 8.86
CA SER A 125 -20.69 0.75 8.13
C SER A 125 -19.78 -0.47 8.08
N ILE A 126 -20.31 -1.66 7.80
CA ILE A 126 -19.49 -2.83 7.48
C ILE A 126 -18.67 -2.57 6.20
N ASP A 127 -17.76 -3.46 5.87
CA ASP A 127 -16.82 -3.27 4.75
C ASP A 127 -15.89 -2.06 5.03
N ALA A 128 -15.48 -1.92 6.30
CA ALA A 128 -14.55 -0.86 6.69
C ALA A 128 -13.12 -1.34 6.44
N ASP A 129 -12.37 -0.55 5.67
CA ASP A 129 -11.11 -0.97 5.10
C ASP A 129 -10.07 0.15 5.19
N SER A 130 -9.72 0.78 4.09
CA SER A 130 -8.62 1.74 3.98
C SER A 130 -8.80 2.98 4.85
N ILE A 131 -7.70 3.49 5.36
CA ILE A 131 -7.68 4.70 6.19
C ILE A 131 -6.69 5.76 5.72
N ALA A 132 -6.95 7.00 6.11
CA ALA A 132 -5.95 8.06 6.09
C ALA A 132 -6.11 8.93 7.34
N TYR A 133 -4.99 9.36 7.91
CA TYR A 133 -4.98 10.19 9.12
C TYR A 133 -4.43 11.58 8.83
N ASP A 134 -5.18 12.60 9.22
CA ASP A 134 -4.76 14.00 9.19
C ASP A 134 -4.20 14.42 10.56
N SER A 135 -2.90 14.55 10.67
CA SER A 135 -2.21 14.92 11.91
C SER A 135 -2.50 16.36 12.34
N THR A 136 -2.96 17.23 11.43
CA THR A 136 -3.29 18.65 11.74
C THR A 136 -4.64 18.75 12.45
N THR A 137 -5.64 18.05 11.96
CA THR A 137 -7.00 18.05 12.53
C THR A 137 -7.21 16.94 13.53
N HIS A 138 -6.34 15.94 13.56
CA HIS A 138 -6.49 14.68 14.29
C HIS A 138 -7.70 13.85 13.84
N TYR A 139 -8.08 13.99 12.57
CA TYR A 139 -9.19 13.21 12.00
C TYR A 139 -8.68 11.97 11.28
N LEU A 140 -9.34 10.86 11.56
CA LEU A 140 -9.19 9.60 10.84
C LEU A 140 -10.32 9.50 9.82
N TYR A 141 -9.94 9.28 8.58
CA TYR A 141 -10.84 9.01 7.46
C TYR A 141 -10.85 7.51 7.23
N VAL A 142 -12.03 6.90 7.20
CA VAL A 142 -12.21 5.45 7.08
C VAL A 142 -13.14 5.17 5.93
N VAL A 143 -12.68 4.45 4.92
CA VAL A 143 -13.51 3.92 3.84
C VAL A 143 -14.36 2.80 4.40
N ASN A 144 -15.68 2.81 4.13
CA ASN A 144 -16.60 1.77 4.60
C ASN A 144 -17.88 1.74 3.77
N GLY A 145 -18.72 0.73 3.98
CA GLY A 145 -19.94 0.52 3.19
C GLY A 145 -19.63 -0.03 1.80
N GLY A 146 -20.61 -0.12 0.96
CA GLY A 146 -20.42 -0.61 -0.40
C GLY A 146 -20.87 -2.05 -0.61
N ARG A 147 -20.01 -2.90 -1.16
CA ARG A 147 -20.40 -4.25 -1.62
C ARG A 147 -20.92 -5.12 -0.49
N GLU A 148 -20.15 -5.26 0.57
CA GLU A 148 -20.52 -6.12 1.71
C GLU A 148 -21.69 -5.54 2.51
N ALA A 149 -21.81 -4.21 2.54
CA ALA A 149 -22.95 -3.52 3.10
C ALA A 149 -24.20 -3.56 2.19
N HIS A 150 -24.10 -4.15 0.98
CA HIS A 150 -25.17 -4.20 -0.02
C HIS A 150 -25.75 -2.83 -0.37
N THR A 151 -24.92 -1.77 -0.35
CA THR A 151 -25.29 -0.41 -0.73
C THR A 151 -24.69 -0.03 -2.10
N PRO A 152 -25.39 0.78 -2.92
CA PRO A 152 -24.84 1.24 -4.20
C PRO A 152 -23.81 2.37 -4.04
N TYR A 153 -23.39 2.65 -2.82
CA TYR A 153 -22.45 3.71 -2.47
C TYR A 153 -21.52 3.26 -1.35
N SER A 154 -20.35 3.85 -1.29
CA SER A 154 -19.44 3.78 -0.16
C SER A 154 -19.44 5.07 0.63
N LEU A 155 -18.91 5.02 1.83
CA LEU A 155 -18.75 6.15 2.74
C LEU A 155 -17.27 6.34 3.07
N ILE A 156 -16.87 7.59 3.28
CA ILE A 156 -15.64 7.91 4.01
C ILE A 156 -16.09 8.53 5.34
N SER A 157 -16.07 7.74 6.40
CA SER A 157 -16.40 8.19 7.75
C SER A 157 -15.27 9.01 8.33
N VAL A 158 -15.58 10.18 8.88
CA VAL A 158 -14.62 11.08 9.52
C VAL A 158 -14.75 10.95 11.04
N ILE A 159 -13.69 10.50 11.70
CA ILE A 159 -13.61 10.24 13.13
C ILE A 159 -12.62 11.19 13.77
N ASP A 160 -13.01 11.91 14.79
CA ASP A 160 -12.12 12.66 15.67
C ASP A 160 -11.41 11.67 16.62
N THR A 161 -10.12 11.46 16.43
CA THR A 161 -9.37 10.50 17.23
C THR A 161 -9.13 10.94 18.67
N ASN A 162 -9.22 12.25 18.98
CA ASN A 162 -9.11 12.75 20.35
C ASN A 162 -10.32 12.30 21.21
N THR A 163 -11.51 12.36 20.60
CA THR A 163 -12.77 12.01 21.29
C THR A 163 -13.27 10.61 20.94
N SER A 164 -12.68 9.96 19.94
CA SER A 164 -13.13 8.69 19.36
C SER A 164 -14.59 8.75 18.88
N LYS A 165 -15.01 9.89 18.31
CA LYS A 165 -16.38 10.08 17.82
C LYS A 165 -16.42 10.30 16.33
N LYS A 166 -17.36 9.63 15.66
CA LYS A 166 -17.68 9.92 14.26
C LYS A 166 -18.32 11.30 14.15
N LEU A 167 -17.77 12.15 13.30
CA LEU A 167 -18.25 13.50 13.05
C LEU A 167 -19.26 13.55 11.92
N ARG A 168 -18.99 12.82 10.83
CA ARG A 168 -19.81 12.79 9.61
C ARG A 168 -19.38 11.68 8.68
N ASP A 169 -20.15 11.49 7.62
CA ASP A 169 -19.80 10.66 6.47
C ASP A 169 -19.72 11.52 5.21
N ILE A 170 -18.76 11.18 4.32
CA ILE A 170 -18.67 11.69 2.96
C ILE A 170 -19.11 10.55 2.04
N LYS A 171 -20.21 10.76 1.30
CA LYS A 171 -20.75 9.75 0.41
C LYS A 171 -20.05 9.75 -0.93
N ILE A 172 -19.69 8.56 -1.41
CA ILE A 172 -19.14 8.30 -2.74
C ILE A 172 -20.15 7.44 -3.51
N ASP A 173 -20.57 7.90 -4.69
CA ASP A 173 -21.56 7.20 -5.51
C ASP A 173 -20.89 6.03 -6.29
N SER A 174 -20.30 5.12 -5.57
CA SER A 174 -19.73 3.85 -6.01
C SER A 174 -19.76 2.88 -4.83
N ASN A 175 -20.05 1.64 -5.09
CA ASN A 175 -20.05 0.59 -4.07
C ASN A 175 -18.68 -0.06 -3.87
N HIS A 176 -17.62 0.49 -4.42
CA HIS A 176 -16.27 -0.01 -4.25
C HIS A 176 -15.27 1.14 -4.31
N VAL A 177 -14.72 1.47 -3.17
CA VAL A 177 -13.68 2.48 -2.95
C VAL A 177 -12.57 1.79 -2.17
N GLU A 178 -11.33 2.01 -2.59
CA GLU A 178 -10.13 1.45 -1.98
C GLU A 178 -9.25 2.56 -1.37
N ALA A 179 -7.94 2.50 -1.56
CA ALA A 179 -6.99 3.42 -0.94
C ALA A 179 -7.39 4.89 -1.03
N ILE A 180 -7.13 5.61 0.04
CA ILE A 180 -7.25 7.06 0.15
C ILE A 180 -5.94 7.67 0.61
N VAL A 181 -5.58 8.84 0.05
CA VAL A 181 -4.44 9.64 0.50
C VAL A 181 -4.84 11.10 0.67
N LEU A 182 -4.18 11.79 1.60
CA LEU A 182 -4.46 13.19 1.94
C LEU A 182 -3.36 14.10 1.42
N GLU A 183 -3.76 15.24 0.91
CA GLU A 183 -2.87 16.38 0.73
C GLU A 183 -2.57 17.00 2.10
N THR A 184 -1.30 17.29 2.38
CA THR A 184 -0.87 17.90 3.65
C THR A 184 -0.99 19.41 3.61
N SER A 185 -0.66 20.02 2.48
CA SER A 185 -0.66 21.47 2.28
C SER A 185 -2.06 22.05 1.98
N GLY A 186 -3.04 21.22 1.67
CA GLY A 186 -4.38 21.65 1.25
C GLY A 186 -5.49 20.70 1.72
N PRO A 187 -6.73 20.96 1.30
CA PRO A 187 -7.89 20.19 1.78
C PRO A 187 -8.19 18.95 0.93
N ARG A 188 -7.39 18.60 -0.08
CA ARG A 188 -7.73 17.51 -0.99
C ARG A 188 -7.54 16.15 -0.33
N LEU A 189 -8.47 15.28 -0.62
CA LEU A 189 -8.41 13.85 -0.39
C LEU A 189 -8.57 13.18 -1.74
N PHE A 190 -7.64 12.30 -2.09
CA PHE A 190 -7.72 11.46 -3.27
C PHE A 190 -8.18 10.07 -2.86
N CYS A 191 -9.05 9.46 -3.65
CA CYS A 191 -9.53 8.10 -3.42
C CYS A 191 -9.62 7.29 -4.71
N ASN A 192 -9.28 6.01 -4.63
CA ASN A 192 -9.52 5.07 -5.71
C ASN A 192 -11.00 4.67 -5.74
N ILE A 193 -11.75 5.12 -6.74
CA ILE A 193 -13.13 4.68 -7.00
C ILE A 193 -13.07 3.43 -7.88
N THR A 194 -12.69 2.32 -7.28
CA THR A 194 -12.37 1.06 -7.96
C THR A 194 -13.55 0.51 -8.75
N GLY A 195 -14.77 0.67 -8.25
CA GLY A 195 -16.00 0.24 -8.95
C GLY A 195 -16.26 1.00 -10.26
N GLN A 196 -15.58 2.12 -10.49
CA GLN A 196 -15.72 2.95 -11.70
C GLN A 196 -14.42 3.03 -12.50
N ASN A 197 -13.30 2.55 -11.95
CA ASN A 197 -11.93 2.71 -12.47
C ASN A 197 -11.54 4.19 -12.60
N ASP A 198 -11.88 4.97 -11.59
CA ASP A 198 -11.64 6.41 -11.51
C ASP A 198 -10.82 6.75 -10.27
N VAL A 199 -10.21 7.94 -10.28
CA VAL A 199 -9.70 8.59 -9.08
C VAL A 199 -10.62 9.74 -8.71
N GLY A 200 -11.18 9.70 -7.49
CA GLY A 200 -11.96 10.80 -6.92
C GLY A 200 -11.08 11.83 -6.23
N VAL A 201 -11.39 13.11 -6.44
CA VAL A 201 -10.77 14.22 -5.71
C VAL A 201 -11.84 14.93 -4.88
N LEU A 202 -11.65 14.97 -3.58
CA LEU A 202 -12.62 15.54 -2.64
C LEU A 202 -12.01 16.71 -1.86
N ASP A 203 -12.82 17.70 -1.53
CA ASP A 203 -12.53 18.64 -0.45
C ASP A 203 -12.91 17.94 0.88
N ARG A 204 -11.91 17.47 1.63
CA ARG A 204 -12.17 16.71 2.86
C ARG A 204 -12.82 17.54 3.96
N ASN A 205 -12.67 18.88 3.93
CA ASN A 205 -13.30 19.76 4.92
C ASN A 205 -14.79 19.96 4.64
N LYS A 206 -15.16 20.10 3.36
CA LYS A 206 -16.55 20.30 2.93
C LYS A 206 -17.28 18.99 2.68
N GLY A 207 -16.56 17.89 2.46
CA GLY A 207 -17.14 16.62 2.05
C GLY A 207 -17.68 16.65 0.62
N SER A 208 -17.21 17.57 -0.23
CA SER A 208 -17.68 17.73 -1.60
C SER A 208 -16.68 17.22 -2.63
N ARG A 209 -17.18 16.64 -3.71
CA ARG A 209 -16.36 16.23 -4.84
C ARG A 209 -15.88 17.46 -5.63
N LEU A 210 -14.56 17.51 -5.87
CA LEU A 210 -13.91 18.54 -6.66
C LEU A 210 -13.71 18.08 -8.11
N ALA A 211 -13.30 16.82 -8.31
CA ALA A 211 -13.06 16.23 -9.61
C ALA A 211 -13.22 14.70 -9.56
N THR A 212 -13.32 14.11 -10.75
CA THR A 212 -13.18 12.67 -10.97
C THR A 212 -12.31 12.49 -12.22
N TRP A 213 -11.27 11.66 -12.10
CA TRP A 213 -10.32 11.40 -13.17
C TRP A 213 -10.41 9.95 -13.62
N PRO A 214 -10.92 9.70 -14.84
CA PRO A 214 -10.96 8.35 -15.37
C PRO A 214 -9.54 7.83 -15.61
N LEU A 215 -9.32 6.57 -15.30
CA LEU A 215 -8.07 5.89 -15.67
C LEU A 215 -8.01 5.65 -17.19
N PRO A 216 -6.81 5.42 -17.77
CA PRO A 216 -6.67 5.05 -19.16
C PRO A 216 -7.54 3.86 -19.54
N ALA A 217 -8.03 3.86 -20.76
CA ALA A 217 -8.93 2.83 -21.25
C ALA A 217 -8.29 1.44 -21.19
N GLY A 218 -8.96 0.51 -20.52
CA GLY A 218 -8.48 -0.86 -20.31
C GLY A 218 -7.83 -1.10 -18.96
N ASP A 219 -7.46 -0.06 -18.23
CA ASP A 219 -6.93 -0.19 -16.86
C ASP A 219 -8.07 -0.27 -15.85
N LYS A 220 -8.02 -1.28 -14.99
CA LYS A 220 -9.11 -1.60 -14.06
C LYS A 220 -8.58 -2.01 -12.69
N SER A 221 -9.49 -1.94 -11.71
CA SER A 221 -9.20 -2.37 -10.34
C SER A 221 -8.02 -1.60 -9.75
N ASN A 222 -8.16 -0.27 -9.71
CA ASN A 222 -7.22 0.60 -9.01
C ASN A 222 -7.41 0.44 -7.49
N VAL A 223 -6.36 -0.04 -6.82
CA VAL A 223 -6.41 -0.40 -5.41
C VAL A 223 -5.43 0.45 -4.61
N ALA A 224 -4.13 0.24 -4.74
CA ALA A 224 -3.16 0.97 -3.95
C ALA A 224 -2.88 2.37 -4.50
N MET A 225 -2.51 3.29 -3.59
CA MET A 225 -2.22 4.68 -3.91
C MET A 225 -1.10 5.21 -3.02
N ALA A 226 -0.18 6.00 -3.61
CA ALA A 226 0.81 6.77 -2.88
C ALA A 226 0.92 8.18 -3.46
N PHE A 227 1.51 9.13 -2.71
CA PHE A 227 1.50 10.53 -3.11
C PHE A 227 2.86 11.20 -2.87
N ASP A 228 3.42 11.77 -3.94
CA ASP A 228 4.53 12.72 -3.90
C ASP A 228 3.96 14.15 -4.02
N GLU A 229 3.59 14.71 -2.90
CA GLU A 229 2.97 16.04 -2.85
C GLU A 229 3.92 17.12 -3.36
N ALA A 230 5.22 17.00 -3.08
CA ALA A 230 6.22 17.99 -3.45
C ALA A 230 6.36 18.17 -4.96
N ASN A 231 6.18 17.09 -5.73
CA ASN A 231 6.22 17.13 -7.19
C ASN A 231 4.83 17.07 -7.83
N HIS A 232 3.75 17.08 -7.04
CA HIS A 232 2.37 16.94 -7.51
C HIS A 232 2.15 15.64 -8.32
N ARG A 233 2.62 14.48 -7.78
CA ARG A 233 2.50 13.19 -8.44
C ARG A 233 1.73 12.20 -7.58
N LEU A 234 0.60 11.75 -8.10
CA LEU A 234 -0.22 10.71 -7.51
C LEU A 234 0.09 9.38 -8.21
N PHE A 235 0.49 8.39 -7.42
CA PHE A 235 0.81 7.04 -7.86
C PHE A 235 -0.40 6.14 -7.62
N VAL A 236 -0.91 5.54 -8.69
CA VAL A 236 -2.09 4.66 -8.65
C VAL A 236 -1.70 3.32 -9.25
N SER A 237 -1.88 2.24 -8.52
CA SER A 237 -1.69 0.91 -9.09
C SER A 237 -3.01 0.28 -9.52
N THR A 238 -2.99 -0.42 -10.65
CA THR A 238 -4.10 -1.23 -11.13
C THR A 238 -3.76 -2.70 -11.06
N ARG A 239 -4.78 -3.57 -10.86
CA ARG A 239 -4.61 -5.03 -10.82
C ARG A 239 -4.84 -5.69 -12.18
N ASN A 240 -5.54 -5.00 -13.09
CA ASN A 240 -5.90 -5.58 -14.39
C ASN A 240 -5.79 -4.53 -15.52
N PRO A 241 -4.67 -4.53 -16.27
CA PRO A 241 -3.41 -5.24 -15.96
C PRO A 241 -2.68 -4.68 -14.74
N GLY A 242 -1.66 -5.39 -14.23
CA GLY A 242 -0.76 -4.87 -13.20
C GLY A 242 0.05 -3.69 -13.76
N LYS A 243 -0.25 -2.47 -13.31
CA LYS A 243 0.35 -1.25 -13.83
C LYS A 243 0.43 -0.18 -12.75
N LEU A 244 1.53 0.55 -12.73
CA LEU A 244 1.66 1.82 -12.02
C LEU A 244 1.31 2.95 -12.99
N ILE A 245 0.33 3.77 -12.63
CA ILE A 245 -0.08 4.98 -13.35
C ILE A 245 0.34 6.17 -12.50
N VAL A 246 1.09 7.09 -13.09
CA VAL A 246 1.49 8.34 -12.46
C VAL A 246 0.62 9.46 -12.99
N LEU A 247 -0.13 10.10 -12.10
CA LEU A 247 -1.00 11.23 -12.43
C LEU A 247 -0.42 12.54 -11.89
N ASN A 248 -0.64 13.62 -12.62
CA ASN A 248 -0.50 14.96 -12.07
C ASN A 248 -1.67 15.22 -11.10
N SER A 249 -1.37 15.49 -9.82
CA SER A 249 -2.38 15.63 -8.77
C SER A 249 -3.22 16.91 -8.84
N ASP A 250 -2.89 17.84 -9.73
CA ASP A 250 -3.70 19.05 -9.92
C ASP A 250 -4.71 18.92 -11.04
N SER A 251 -4.42 18.07 -12.03
CA SER A 251 -5.22 17.98 -13.26
C SER A 251 -5.76 16.58 -13.57
N GLY A 252 -5.23 15.53 -12.93
CA GLY A 252 -5.53 14.14 -13.27
C GLY A 252 -4.88 13.66 -14.59
N LYS A 253 -4.02 14.49 -15.21
CA LYS A 253 -3.33 14.10 -16.44
C LYS A 253 -2.37 12.95 -16.16
N VAL A 254 -2.43 11.89 -16.99
CA VAL A 254 -1.45 10.82 -16.99
C VAL A 254 -0.09 11.36 -17.40
N ILE A 255 0.91 11.15 -16.57
CA ILE A 255 2.30 11.57 -16.80
C ILE A 255 3.13 10.38 -17.28
N SER A 256 2.97 9.22 -16.63
CA SER A 256 3.72 8.02 -16.96
C SER A 256 2.91 6.77 -16.63
N GLU A 257 3.22 5.69 -17.33
CA GLU A 257 2.64 4.36 -17.08
C GLU A 257 3.76 3.31 -17.17
N LEU A 258 3.80 2.40 -16.20
CA LEU A 258 4.76 1.30 -16.18
C LEU A 258 4.07 -0.01 -15.81
N PRO A 259 4.41 -1.13 -16.45
CA PRO A 259 4.02 -2.44 -15.95
C PRO A 259 4.60 -2.65 -14.53
N CYS A 260 3.81 -3.20 -13.64
CA CYS A 260 4.27 -3.59 -12.30
C CYS A 260 3.74 -4.98 -11.92
N VAL A 261 4.11 -5.43 -10.72
CA VAL A 261 3.56 -6.66 -10.14
C VAL A 261 2.03 -6.59 -10.10
N GLY A 262 1.38 -7.73 -10.29
CA GLY A 262 -0.07 -7.85 -10.18
C GLY A 262 -0.54 -7.86 -8.72
N MET A 263 -1.85 -7.66 -8.53
CA MET A 263 -2.49 -7.75 -7.21
C MET A 263 -1.88 -6.84 -6.14
N VAL A 264 -1.38 -5.66 -6.54
CA VAL A 264 -0.84 -4.67 -5.59
C VAL A 264 -1.94 -4.25 -4.62
N ASP A 265 -1.62 -4.30 -3.32
CA ASP A 265 -2.46 -3.85 -2.22
C ASP A 265 -1.86 -2.62 -1.53
N ASP A 266 -0.57 -2.67 -1.24
CA ASP A 266 0.14 -1.55 -0.64
C ASP A 266 1.11 -0.87 -1.63
N ALA A 267 1.05 0.46 -1.63
CA ALA A 267 1.99 1.32 -2.32
C ALA A 267 2.55 2.36 -1.37
N ALA A 268 3.87 2.56 -1.39
CA ALA A 268 4.52 3.58 -0.57
C ALA A 268 5.48 4.42 -1.42
N TYR A 269 5.52 5.73 -1.15
CA TYR A 269 6.49 6.63 -1.75
C TYR A 269 7.56 7.04 -0.74
N ASP A 270 8.80 6.84 -1.11
CA ASP A 270 9.98 7.24 -0.35
C ASP A 270 10.56 8.53 -0.94
N ALA A 271 10.35 9.64 -0.27
CA ALA A 271 10.86 10.95 -0.69
C ALA A 271 12.39 11.05 -0.58
N LYS A 272 13.03 10.27 0.32
CA LYS A 272 14.47 10.28 0.54
C LYS A 272 15.22 9.67 -0.65
N TYR A 273 14.79 8.50 -1.09
CA TYR A 273 15.40 7.78 -2.20
C TYR A 273 14.67 7.98 -3.53
N LYS A 274 13.55 8.71 -3.52
CA LYS A 274 12.66 8.94 -4.68
C LYS A 274 12.24 7.60 -5.29
N ARG A 275 11.63 6.74 -4.49
CA ARG A 275 11.23 5.39 -4.89
C ARG A 275 9.78 5.12 -4.54
N ILE A 276 9.14 4.33 -5.40
CA ILE A 276 7.81 3.79 -5.14
C ILE A 276 7.97 2.28 -4.91
N TYR A 277 7.44 1.80 -3.79
CA TYR A 277 7.40 0.38 -3.44
C TYR A 277 5.99 -0.12 -3.68
N LEU A 278 5.85 -1.24 -4.38
CA LEU A 278 4.56 -1.85 -4.76
C LEU A 278 4.56 -3.30 -4.32
N ALA A 279 3.89 -3.60 -3.21
CA ALA A 279 3.73 -4.96 -2.72
C ALA A 279 2.55 -5.64 -3.42
N GLY A 280 2.84 -6.75 -4.10
CA GLY A 280 1.83 -7.50 -4.86
C GLY A 280 2.07 -9.01 -4.79
N ASP A 281 1.21 -9.77 -5.44
CA ASP A 281 1.28 -11.24 -5.37
C ASP A 281 2.59 -11.78 -5.97
N GLY A 282 3.38 -12.41 -5.13
CA GLY A 282 4.64 -13.06 -5.47
C GLY A 282 5.85 -12.13 -5.55
N TYR A 283 5.68 -10.81 -5.61
CA TYR A 283 6.80 -9.88 -5.78
C TYR A 283 6.56 -8.52 -5.10
N LEU A 284 7.69 -7.87 -4.77
CA LEU A 284 7.75 -6.46 -4.38
C LEU A 284 8.53 -5.71 -5.46
N ASP A 285 7.86 -4.83 -6.19
CA ASP A 285 8.50 -3.97 -7.18
C ASP A 285 8.99 -2.67 -6.54
N VAL A 286 10.18 -2.25 -6.92
CA VAL A 286 10.77 -0.96 -6.55
C VAL A 286 10.95 -0.13 -7.82
N VAL A 287 10.21 0.95 -7.92
CA VAL A 287 10.26 1.88 -9.06
C VAL A 287 11.06 3.11 -8.65
N GLN A 288 12.08 3.47 -9.42
CA GLN A 288 12.85 4.70 -9.25
C GLN A 288 12.15 5.85 -9.96
N GLN A 289 11.90 6.93 -9.25
CA GLN A 289 11.58 8.23 -9.81
C GLN A 289 12.90 8.92 -10.20
N LEU A 290 13.16 9.04 -11.49
CA LEU A 290 14.36 9.70 -12.03
C LEU A 290 14.25 11.21 -11.91
N ASP A 291 13.07 11.71 -12.23
CA ASP A 291 12.59 13.07 -11.99
C ASP A 291 11.06 13.04 -11.84
N ALA A 292 10.41 14.20 -11.79
CA ALA A 292 8.96 14.27 -11.61
C ALA A 292 8.15 13.56 -12.70
N ASP A 293 8.68 13.39 -13.89
CA ASP A 293 7.95 12.89 -15.06
C ASP A 293 8.48 11.55 -15.59
N HIS A 294 9.67 11.10 -15.12
CA HIS A 294 10.32 9.90 -15.62
C HIS A 294 10.56 8.86 -14.53
N TYR A 295 10.17 7.63 -14.82
CA TYR A 295 10.19 6.51 -13.88
C TYR A 295 10.77 5.26 -14.56
N SER A 296 11.41 4.40 -13.79
CA SER A 296 11.93 3.12 -14.26
C SER A 296 11.85 2.07 -13.16
N LEU A 297 11.59 0.82 -13.53
CA LEU A 297 11.71 -0.30 -12.60
C LEU A 297 13.19 -0.42 -12.18
N LEU A 298 13.48 -0.17 -10.90
CA LEU A 298 14.82 -0.28 -10.33
C LEU A 298 15.15 -1.74 -10.00
N GLY A 299 14.18 -2.48 -9.46
CA GLY A 299 14.33 -3.87 -9.09
C GLY A 299 13.01 -4.53 -8.75
N ARG A 300 13.06 -5.85 -8.74
CA ARG A 300 11.95 -6.71 -8.31
C ARG A 300 12.51 -7.70 -7.30
N VAL A 301 11.96 -7.68 -6.10
CA VAL A 301 12.31 -8.59 -5.02
C VAL A 301 11.31 -9.74 -5.01
N GLU A 302 11.80 -10.97 -4.95
CA GLU A 302 10.94 -12.14 -4.84
C GLU A 302 10.23 -12.13 -3.49
N GLY A 303 8.93 -12.09 -3.52
CA GLY A 303 8.03 -12.15 -2.38
C GLY A 303 7.59 -13.59 -2.09
N SER A 304 6.30 -13.77 -1.91
CA SER A 304 5.64 -15.07 -1.75
C SER A 304 4.20 -14.97 -2.23
N PHE A 305 3.50 -16.07 -2.23
CA PHE A 305 2.07 -16.12 -2.51
C PHE A 305 1.32 -15.11 -1.62
N ARG A 306 0.54 -14.23 -2.21
CA ARG A 306 -0.26 -13.18 -1.56
C ARG A 306 0.52 -12.27 -0.58
N ALA A 307 1.84 -12.15 -0.69
CA ALA A 307 2.64 -11.21 0.08
C ALA A 307 2.46 -9.78 -0.49
N LYS A 308 1.27 -9.23 -0.35
CA LYS A 308 0.82 -7.97 -0.92
C LYS A 308 0.76 -6.82 0.09
N THR A 309 0.97 -7.12 1.37
CA THR A 309 0.93 -6.18 2.49
C THR A 309 2.33 -5.78 2.91
N GLY A 310 2.62 -4.50 2.91
CA GLY A 310 3.94 -4.01 3.29
C GLY A 310 3.95 -2.57 3.76
N ILE A 311 4.95 -2.20 4.54
CA ILE A 311 5.13 -0.84 5.03
C ILE A 311 6.56 -0.34 4.86
N LEU A 312 6.67 0.86 4.35
CA LEU A 312 7.90 1.65 4.38
C LEU A 312 8.02 2.37 5.73
N VAL A 313 9.15 2.21 6.39
CA VAL A 313 9.49 2.92 7.64
C VAL A 313 10.75 3.76 7.41
N PRO A 314 10.60 5.00 6.89
CA PRO A 314 11.72 5.84 6.49
C PRO A 314 12.70 6.16 7.63
N GLU A 315 12.20 6.28 8.87
CA GLU A 315 13.00 6.56 10.07
C GLU A 315 14.01 5.45 10.38
N LEU A 316 13.75 4.24 9.91
CA LEU A 316 14.62 3.07 10.10
C LEU A 316 15.38 2.70 8.81
N ASP A 317 15.14 3.40 7.70
CA ASP A 317 15.59 2.98 6.36
C ASP A 317 15.19 1.53 6.04
N ARG A 318 13.97 1.12 6.41
CA ARG A 318 13.48 -0.24 6.28
C ARG A 318 12.15 -0.35 5.54
N TYR A 319 12.00 -1.49 4.90
CA TYR A 319 10.72 -1.96 4.37
C TYR A 319 10.37 -3.29 5.02
N TYR A 320 9.13 -3.44 5.49
CA TYR A 320 8.59 -4.67 6.07
C TYR A 320 7.54 -5.24 5.12
N LEU A 321 7.63 -6.54 4.82
CA LEU A 321 6.71 -7.26 3.96
C LEU A 321 6.09 -8.42 4.73
N ALA A 322 4.78 -8.43 4.89
CA ALA A 322 4.06 -9.55 5.47
C ALA A 322 3.91 -10.68 4.45
N VAL A 323 4.24 -11.88 4.85
CA VAL A 323 4.16 -13.10 4.06
C VAL A 323 3.17 -14.05 4.73
N PRO A 324 2.01 -14.32 4.13
CA PRO A 324 1.00 -15.19 4.70
C PRO A 324 1.47 -16.64 4.84
N HIS A 325 0.83 -17.40 5.75
CA HIS A 325 0.94 -18.84 5.79
C HIS A 325 0.43 -19.43 4.45
N HIS A 326 1.21 -20.34 3.87
CA HIS A 326 0.83 -20.98 2.62
C HIS A 326 1.53 -22.33 2.44
N GLU A 327 0.80 -23.37 2.02
CA GLU A 327 1.33 -24.71 1.71
C GLU A 327 2.22 -25.29 2.81
N GLY A 328 1.82 -25.08 4.09
CA GLY A 328 2.52 -25.60 5.26
C GLY A 328 3.80 -24.85 5.63
N LYS A 329 4.06 -23.68 5.02
CA LYS A 329 5.08 -22.74 5.46
C LYS A 329 4.44 -21.72 6.38
N ASP A 330 5.03 -21.55 7.57
CA ASP A 330 4.55 -20.54 8.52
C ASP A 330 4.58 -19.13 7.91
N ALA A 331 3.66 -18.31 8.37
CA ALA A 331 3.66 -16.89 8.06
C ALA A 331 4.89 -16.20 8.68
N GLU A 332 5.33 -15.12 8.07
CA GLU A 332 6.49 -14.35 8.51
C GLU A 332 6.38 -12.88 8.11
N VAL A 333 7.15 -12.01 8.76
CA VAL A 333 7.43 -10.67 8.25
C VAL A 333 8.89 -10.58 7.83
N ARG A 334 9.13 -10.28 6.58
CA ARG A 334 10.47 -10.04 6.02
C ARG A 334 10.87 -8.59 6.24
N VAL A 335 12.10 -8.41 6.73
CA VAL A 335 12.66 -7.09 7.04
C VAL A 335 13.76 -6.81 6.04
N TYR A 336 13.59 -5.74 5.28
CA TYR A 336 14.56 -5.31 4.27
C TYR A 336 15.19 -3.98 4.66
N ASP A 337 16.52 -3.89 4.60
CA ASP A 337 17.23 -2.61 4.60
C ASP A 337 17.16 -2.00 3.19
N ILE A 338 16.82 -0.71 3.13
CA ILE A 338 16.79 0.05 1.88
C ILE A 338 18.23 0.40 1.49
N GLN A 339 18.63 0.00 0.29
CA GLN A 339 19.97 0.27 -0.22
C GLN A 339 19.97 1.60 -0.99
N PRO A 340 20.99 2.49 -0.78
CA PRO A 340 21.05 3.83 -1.40
C PRO A 340 21.13 3.79 -2.93
#